data_2dc9caa349dce72003345d7981d5b71e
#
_entry.id   2dc9caa349dce72003345d7981d5b71e
#
_cell.length_a   1.000
_cell.length_b   1.000
_cell.length_c   1.000
_cell.angle_alpha   90.00
_cell.angle_beta   90.00
_cell.angle_gamma   90.00
#
_symmetry.space_group_name_H-M   'P 1'
#
loop_
_entity.id
_entity.type
_entity.pdbx_description
1 polymer ?
#
loop_
_entity_poly.entity_id
_entity_poly.type
_entity_poly.pdbx_seq_one_letter_code
_entity_poly.pdbx_strand_id
1 'polypeptide(L)'
;MNMRCVEDCNPTKDGRQYTGHTSVTESGKQCQAWASQSPHSHSYTQDSMYPDGSVTDASNYCRNPSGYDEGLWCYTTDPKTRWEKCNVPPCGQLLFFIK
;
A
#
# COMPACT_ATOMS: atom_id res chain seq x y z
N MET A 1 18.05 -18.50 2.95
CA MET A 1 17.71 -18.02 3.10
C MET A 1 17.34 -16.79 2.94
N ASN A 2 17.40 -15.96 2.67
CA ASN A 2 17.11 -14.81 2.45
C ASN A 2 16.08 -14.60 1.56
N MET A 3 15.30 -15.32 1.36
CA MET A 3 14.31 -15.11 0.58
C MET A 3 13.33 -14.17 0.93
N ARG A 4 13.26 -13.79 2.12
CA ARG A 4 12.33 -12.90 2.53
C ARG A 4 12.40 -11.59 1.94
N CYS A 5 13.47 -11.18 1.41
CA CYS A 5 13.55 -9.89 0.84
C CYS A 5 12.66 -9.73 -0.33
N VAL A 6 12.24 -10.78 -0.99
CA VAL A 6 11.41 -10.60 -2.14
C VAL A 6 9.96 -10.67 -1.84
N GLU A 7 9.60 -10.80 -0.56
CA GLU A 7 8.22 -10.88 -0.22
C GLU A 7 7.49 -9.55 -0.15
N ASP A 8 8.20 -8.45 0.01
CA ASP A 8 7.54 -7.15 0.05
C ASP A 8 7.73 -6.47 -1.29
N CYS A 9 7.01 -6.96 -2.27
CA CYS A 9 7.06 -6.45 -3.61
C CYS A 9 5.65 -6.42 -4.18
N ASN A 10 5.46 -5.66 -5.25
CA ASN A 10 4.16 -5.48 -5.86
C ASN A 10 3.96 -6.53 -6.96
N PRO A 11 3.07 -7.51 -6.77
CA PRO A 11 2.94 -8.59 -7.75
C PRO A 11 2.21 -8.19 -9.03
N THR A 12 1.41 -7.12 -9.00
CA THR A 12 0.71 -6.67 -10.18
C THR A 12 0.95 -5.19 -10.37
N LYS A 13 0.84 -4.73 -11.61
CA LYS A 13 1.13 -3.36 -11.92
C LYS A 13 0.24 -2.39 -11.18
N ASP A 14 -1.03 -2.72 -11.02
CA ASP A 14 -1.96 -1.82 -10.37
C ASP A 14 -1.94 -1.94 -8.84
N GLY A 15 -1.18 -2.88 -8.29
CA GLY A 15 -1.05 -3.01 -6.84
C GLY A 15 -2.21 -3.66 -6.12
N ARG A 16 -3.20 -4.18 -6.84
CA ARG A 16 -4.41 -4.67 -6.18
C ARG A 16 -4.20 -5.99 -5.46
N GLN A 17 -3.12 -6.70 -5.75
CA GLN A 17 -2.83 -7.97 -5.11
C GLN A 17 -1.77 -7.85 -4.02
N TYR A 18 -1.27 -6.66 -3.78
CA TYR A 18 -0.20 -6.45 -2.83
C TYR A 18 -0.69 -6.60 -1.40
N THR A 19 -0.04 -7.43 -0.61
CA THR A 19 -0.36 -7.62 0.81
C THR A 19 0.86 -7.42 1.69
N GLY A 20 1.84 -6.65 1.23
CA GLY A 20 3.02 -6.38 2.02
C GLY A 20 2.77 -5.34 3.09
N HIS A 21 3.84 -4.92 3.75
CA HIS A 21 3.72 -4.08 4.94
C HIS A 21 4.36 -2.70 4.82
N THR A 22 4.67 -2.26 3.61
CA THR A 22 5.16 -0.90 3.43
C THR A 22 4.07 0.07 3.87
N SER A 23 4.40 0.98 4.76
CA SER A 23 3.42 1.90 5.34
C SER A 23 3.90 3.35 5.33
N VAL A 24 4.80 3.68 4.40
CA VAL A 24 5.24 5.07 4.22
C VAL A 24 5.15 5.40 2.75
N THR A 25 4.93 6.66 2.44
CA THR A 25 4.82 7.11 1.06
C THR A 25 6.18 7.35 0.46
N GLU A 26 6.20 7.64 -0.84
CA GLU A 26 7.46 7.88 -1.54
C GLU A 26 8.24 9.07 -0.97
N SER A 27 7.59 10.02 -0.31
CA SER A 27 8.28 11.13 0.31
C SER A 27 8.55 10.89 1.80
N GLY A 28 8.24 9.69 2.30
CA GLY A 28 8.52 9.35 3.69
C GLY A 28 7.43 9.66 4.68
N LYS A 29 6.22 10.02 4.23
CA LYS A 29 5.14 10.29 5.15
C LYS A 29 4.50 9.01 5.61
N GLN A 30 4.09 8.97 6.87
CA GLN A 30 3.46 7.79 7.42
C GLN A 30 2.03 7.65 6.89
N CYS A 31 1.63 6.43 6.57
CA CYS A 31 0.28 6.18 6.08
C CYS A 31 -0.73 6.21 7.22
N GLN A 32 -1.91 6.73 6.92
CA GLN A 32 -3.05 6.68 7.82
C GLN A 32 -3.67 5.29 7.75
N ALA A 33 -4.16 4.77 8.87
CA ALA A 33 -4.83 3.46 8.87
C ALA A 33 -6.09 3.54 8.01
N TRP A 34 -6.35 2.49 7.24
CA TRP A 34 -7.52 2.48 6.35
C TRP A 34 -8.83 2.51 7.12
N ALA A 35 -8.86 1.94 8.31
CA ALA A 35 -10.06 1.95 9.14
C ALA A 35 -10.30 3.29 9.82
N SER A 36 -9.37 4.23 9.71
CA SER A 36 -9.49 5.54 10.33
C SER A 36 -10.07 6.56 9.34
N GLN A 37 -10.79 7.52 9.85
CA GLN A 37 -11.33 8.62 9.05
C GLN A 37 -10.64 9.94 9.41
N SER A 38 -9.53 9.88 10.12
CA SER A 38 -8.81 11.07 10.56
C SER A 38 -7.32 10.86 10.36
N PRO A 39 -6.61 11.87 9.89
CA PRO A 39 -7.07 13.22 9.56
C PRO A 39 -7.85 13.31 8.26
N HIS A 40 -7.90 12.25 7.44
CA HIS A 40 -8.59 12.30 6.17
C HIS A 40 -9.76 11.34 6.16
N SER A 41 -10.96 11.86 5.85
CA SER A 41 -12.13 10.99 5.71
C SER A 41 -12.14 10.39 4.31
N HIS A 42 -12.72 9.21 4.18
CA HIS A 42 -12.77 8.54 2.88
C HIS A 42 -13.89 7.50 2.87
N SER A 43 -14.16 6.95 1.70
CA SER A 43 -15.23 5.98 1.53
C SER A 43 -14.73 4.58 1.22
N TYR A 44 -13.44 4.29 1.36
CA TYR A 44 -12.91 2.96 1.08
C TYR A 44 -13.03 2.09 2.32
N THR A 45 -14.27 1.79 2.70
CA THR A 45 -14.58 1.17 3.98
C THR A 45 -15.09 -0.26 3.88
N GLN A 46 -15.17 -0.81 2.66
CA GLN A 46 -15.67 -2.16 2.52
C GLN A 46 -14.55 -3.17 2.50
N ASP A 47 -14.72 -4.25 3.23
CA ASP A 47 -13.68 -5.27 3.34
C ASP A 47 -13.28 -5.85 1.99
N SER A 48 -14.22 -5.93 1.06
CA SER A 48 -13.93 -6.50 -0.25
C SER A 48 -13.00 -5.65 -1.11
N MET A 49 -12.74 -4.42 -0.69
CA MET A 49 -11.84 -3.54 -1.43
C MET A 49 -10.37 -3.85 -1.18
N TYR A 50 -10.07 -4.74 -0.25
CA TYR A 50 -8.69 -5.00 0.17
C TYR A 50 -8.33 -6.46 -0.02
N PRO A 51 -7.13 -6.76 -0.57
CA PRO A 51 -6.71 -8.14 -0.75
C PRO A 51 -6.47 -8.88 0.56
N ASP A 52 -6.37 -8.13 1.67
CA ASP A 52 -6.19 -8.69 2.99
C ASP A 52 -7.46 -9.35 3.54
N GLY A 53 -8.60 -9.07 2.92
CA GLY A 53 -9.87 -9.62 3.36
C GLY A 53 -10.67 -8.70 4.26
N SER A 54 -10.08 -7.63 4.77
CA SER A 54 -10.82 -6.65 5.57
C SER A 54 -10.07 -5.33 5.64
N VAL A 55 -10.81 -4.27 5.91
CA VAL A 55 -10.22 -2.93 6.10
C VAL A 55 -9.26 -2.95 7.28
N THR A 56 -9.66 -3.64 8.35
CA THR A 56 -8.84 -3.68 9.55
C THR A 56 -7.50 -4.38 9.30
N ASP A 57 -7.52 -5.48 8.55
CA ASP A 57 -6.29 -6.22 8.28
C ASP A 57 -5.38 -5.47 7.32
N ALA A 58 -5.90 -4.55 6.53
CA ALA A 58 -5.06 -3.71 5.67
C ALA A 58 -4.27 -2.70 6.50
N SER A 59 -4.64 -2.51 7.76
CA SER A 59 -3.91 -1.65 8.70
C SER A 59 -3.63 -0.29 8.08
N ASN A 60 -2.39 0.16 8.07
CA ASN A 60 -1.97 1.37 7.39
C ASN A 60 -0.97 1.05 6.29
N TYR A 61 -1.07 -0.13 5.70
CA TYR A 61 -0.15 -0.52 4.64
C TYR A 61 -0.59 0.10 3.31
N CYS A 62 0.36 0.33 2.42
CA CYS A 62 0.05 0.86 1.10
C CYS A 62 -0.82 -0.13 0.35
N ARG A 63 -1.89 0.33 -0.26
CA ARG A 63 -2.87 -0.51 -0.96
C ARG A 63 -3.42 0.27 -2.14
N ASN A 64 -4.30 -0.36 -2.91
CA ASN A 64 -5.00 0.34 -3.98
C ASN A 64 -6.48 0.00 -3.97
N PRO A 65 -7.23 0.47 -2.97
CA PRO A 65 -8.66 0.14 -2.89
C PRO A 65 -9.49 0.83 -3.98
N SER A 66 -8.97 1.89 -4.58
CA SER A 66 -9.70 2.60 -5.61
C SER A 66 -9.69 1.86 -6.94
N GLY A 67 -8.71 1.01 -7.17
CA GLY A 67 -8.62 0.30 -8.43
C GLY A 67 -8.09 1.11 -9.59
N TYR A 68 -7.59 2.34 -9.35
CA TYR A 68 -7.01 3.11 -10.41
C TYR A 68 -5.63 2.58 -10.77
N ASP A 69 -5.18 2.90 -11.96
CA ASP A 69 -3.92 2.38 -12.45
C ASP A 69 -2.68 2.99 -11.82
N GLU A 70 -2.83 3.94 -10.93
CA GLU A 70 -1.67 4.57 -10.31
C GLU A 70 -0.87 3.65 -9.41
N GLY A 71 -1.41 2.50 -9.05
CA GLY A 71 -0.67 1.58 -8.21
C GLY A 71 -0.88 1.82 -6.74
N LEU A 72 0.12 1.54 -5.94
CA LEU A 72 -0.02 1.58 -4.48
C LEU A 72 0.07 2.99 -3.92
N TRP A 73 -0.76 3.28 -2.94
CA TRP A 73 -0.84 4.60 -2.32
C TRP A 73 -1.44 4.48 -0.93
N CYS A 74 -1.48 5.58 -0.20
CA CYS A 74 -2.21 5.62 1.06
C CYS A 74 -2.58 7.07 1.38
N TYR A 75 -3.57 7.25 2.26
CA TYR A 75 -3.78 8.55 2.87
C TYR A 75 -2.66 8.75 3.87
N THR A 76 -2.24 9.98 4.10
CA THR A 76 -1.12 10.22 5.02
C THR A 76 -1.61 10.72 6.36
N THR A 77 -0.75 10.69 7.37
CA THR A 77 -1.08 11.24 8.67
C THR A 77 -0.87 12.75 8.70
N ASP A 78 -0.38 13.34 7.61
CA ASP A 78 -0.18 14.78 7.51
C ASP A 78 -1.48 15.42 7.05
N PRO A 79 -2.11 16.26 7.85
CA PRO A 79 -3.39 16.86 7.45
C PRO A 79 -3.30 17.71 6.17
N LYS A 80 -2.10 18.15 5.82
CA LYS A 80 -1.93 18.96 4.62
C LYS A 80 -1.67 18.14 3.38
N THR A 81 -1.44 16.85 3.51
CA THR A 81 -1.18 15.96 2.37
C THR A 81 -2.18 14.83 2.43
N ARG A 82 -3.22 14.91 1.59
CA ARG A 82 -4.30 13.94 1.68
C ARG A 82 -3.84 12.53 1.35
N TRP A 83 -3.13 12.33 0.25
CA TRP A 83 -2.66 11.01 -0.14
C TRP A 83 -1.39 11.14 -0.94
N GLU A 84 -0.61 10.08 -1.01
CA GLU A 84 0.58 10.00 -1.84
C GLU A 84 0.82 8.58 -2.29
N LYS A 85 1.57 8.44 -3.37
CA LYS A 85 1.94 7.12 -3.84
C LYS A 85 2.99 6.51 -2.94
N CYS A 86 3.03 5.19 -2.93
CA CYS A 86 4.05 4.44 -2.21
C CYS A 86 5.02 3.84 -3.19
N ASN A 87 6.28 3.75 -2.79
CA ASN A 87 7.32 3.25 -3.67
C ASN A 87 7.63 1.80 -3.31
N VAL A 88 6.88 0.87 -3.91
CA VAL A 88 7.06 -0.56 -3.68
C VAL A 88 7.51 -1.18 -5.00
N PRO A 89 8.67 -1.83 -5.04
CA PRO A 89 9.18 -2.36 -6.30
C PRO A 89 8.35 -3.52 -6.83
N PRO A 90 8.28 -3.70 -8.13
CA PRO A 90 7.59 -4.86 -8.68
C PRO A 90 8.33 -6.13 -8.34
N CYS A 91 7.58 -7.22 -8.18
CA CYS A 91 8.19 -8.47 -7.70
C CYS A 91 9.27 -8.99 -8.63
N GLY A 92 9.05 -8.97 -9.91
CA GLY A 92 10.06 -9.50 -10.81
C GLY A 92 11.35 -8.73 -10.80
N GLN A 93 11.29 -7.44 -10.52
CA GLN A 93 12.47 -6.61 -10.55
C GLN A 93 13.45 -6.91 -9.45
N LEU A 94 12.98 -7.37 -8.30
CA LEU A 94 13.89 -7.68 -7.22
C LEU A 94 14.82 -8.82 -7.57
N LEU A 95 14.42 -9.70 -8.45
CA LEU A 95 15.25 -10.83 -8.80
C LEU A 95 16.48 -10.41 -9.58
N PHE A 96 16.43 -9.29 -10.25
CA PHE A 96 17.60 -8.88 -10.99
C PHE A 96 18.70 -8.38 -10.10
N PHE A 97 18.38 -7.83 -8.96
CA PHE A 97 19.42 -7.33 -8.11
C PHE A 97 20.12 -8.43 -7.33
N ILE A 98 19.56 -9.60 -7.30
CA ILE A 98 20.18 -10.68 -6.59
C ILE A 98 21.29 -11.30 -7.38
N LYS A 99 21.25 -11.16 -8.68
CA LYS A 99 22.30 -11.70 -9.48
C LYS A 99 23.54 -10.93 -9.35
#